data_7489324d5914256b5446a522ff7b29df
#
_entry.id   7489324d5914256b5446a522ff7b29df
#
_cell.length_a   1.000
_cell.length_b   1.000
_cell.length_c   1.000
_cell.angle_alpha   90.00
_cell.angle_beta   90.00
_cell.angle_gamma   90.00
#
_symmetry.space_group_name_H-M   'P 1'
#
loop_
_entity.id
_entity.type
_entity.pdbx_description
1 polymer ?
#
loop_
_entity_poly.entity_id
_entity_poly.type
_entity_poly.pdbx_seq_one_letter_code
_entity_poly.pdbx_strand_id
1 'polypeptide(L)'
;MAMQRNYFTVLFFLKKSKLLKNGEAPICMRITINGKRAEVQIKRSIDVTKWNTQKECAIGREKKYQEINHYLDTIRTKILQIHRELEQDGKPITANIIKNIYYGEHSTPKMLLEVFQEHNSEYR
;
A
#
# COMPACT_ATOMS: atom_id res chain seq x y z
N MET A 1 4.09 -31.24 6.42
CA MET A 1 4.06 -30.71 6.46
C MET A 1 3.88 -29.99 6.05
N ALA A 2 3.83 -29.94 5.97
CA ALA A 2 3.72 -29.27 5.81
C ALA A 2 3.25 -28.60 5.35
N MET A 3 3.06 -28.36 5.69
CA MET A 3 2.54 -27.68 5.15
C MET A 3 2.91 -26.60 4.65
N GLN A 4 2.94 -26.44 3.78
CA GLN A 4 3.38 -25.34 3.18
C GLN A 4 2.38 -24.38 3.03
N ARG A 5 2.36 -23.43 3.92
CA ARG A 5 1.39 -22.41 3.85
C ARG A 5 2.06 -21.15 3.43
N ASN A 6 1.51 -20.38 2.54
CA ASN A 6 2.05 -19.08 2.16
C ASN A 6 1.86 -18.11 3.31
N TYR A 7 2.97 -17.71 3.90
CA TYR A 7 2.92 -16.75 4.97
C TYR A 7 2.76 -15.35 4.35
N PHE A 8 1.68 -14.68 4.67
CA PHE A 8 1.31 -13.42 4.06
C PHE A 8 0.92 -12.42 5.14
N THR A 9 1.62 -11.28 5.18
CA THR A 9 1.29 -10.21 6.12
C THR A 9 1.34 -8.87 5.42
N VAL A 10 0.56 -7.92 5.92
CA VAL A 10 0.54 -6.54 5.48
C VAL A 10 0.76 -5.68 6.72
N LEU A 11 1.73 -4.78 6.65
CA LEU A 11 2.11 -3.95 7.79
C LEU A 11 2.22 -2.50 7.34
N PHE A 12 1.64 -1.59 8.10
CA PHE A 12 1.84 -0.15 7.88
C PHE A 12 2.82 0.38 8.93
N PHE A 13 3.73 1.24 8.51
CA PHE A 13 4.73 1.79 9.41
C PHE A 13 5.16 3.17 8.94
N LEU A 14 5.81 3.92 9.82
CA LEU A 14 6.36 5.22 9.47
C LEU A 14 7.82 5.08 9.08
N LYS A 15 8.20 5.74 7.99
CA LYS A 15 9.59 5.75 7.56
C LYS A 15 10.28 6.94 8.22
N LYS A 16 10.68 6.76 9.47
CA LYS A 16 11.23 7.84 10.27
C LYS A 16 12.56 8.37 9.76
N SER A 17 13.25 7.60 8.94
CA SER A 17 14.50 8.07 8.33
C SER A 17 14.28 9.14 7.28
N LYS A 18 13.03 9.38 6.88
CA LYS A 18 12.71 10.37 5.85
C LYS A 18 11.73 11.40 6.37
N LEU A 19 12.03 11.99 7.51
CA LEU A 19 11.16 13.03 8.06
C LEU A 19 11.03 14.19 7.09
N LEU A 20 9.82 14.69 6.97
CA LEU A 20 9.53 15.85 6.13
C LEU A 20 9.83 17.12 6.91
N LYS A 21 9.85 18.26 6.20
CA LYS A 21 10.18 19.53 6.81
C LYS A 21 9.23 19.92 7.93
N ASN A 22 7.99 19.46 7.85
CA ASN A 22 7.00 19.80 8.87
C ASN A 22 7.02 18.83 10.06
N GLY A 23 8.01 17.94 10.13
CA GLY A 23 8.11 16.99 11.23
C GLY A 23 7.29 15.73 11.06
N GLU A 24 6.60 15.60 9.94
CA GLU A 24 5.84 14.39 9.67
C GLU A 24 6.71 13.33 9.03
N ALA A 25 6.32 12.08 9.20
CA ALA A 25 7.00 10.96 8.57
C ALA A 25 6.07 10.33 7.54
N PRO A 26 6.63 9.87 6.42
CA PRO A 26 5.80 9.18 5.43
C PRO A 26 5.29 7.85 5.98
N ILE A 27 4.06 7.52 5.61
CA ILE A 27 3.47 6.22 5.94
C ILE A 27 3.78 5.27 4.79
N CYS A 28 4.29 4.10 5.13
CA CYS A 28 4.61 3.08 4.14
C CYS A 28 3.90 1.78 4.49
N MET A 29 3.72 0.95 3.48
CA MET A 29 3.15 -0.38 3.65
C MET A 29 4.21 -1.41 3.30
N ARG A 30 4.28 -2.48 4.08
CA ARG A 30 5.17 -3.60 3.79
C ARG A 30 4.35 -4.85 3.57
N ILE A 31 4.55 -5.47 2.43
CA ILE A 31 3.91 -6.75 2.11
C ILE A 31 4.98 -7.82 2.24
N THR A 32 4.69 -8.86 3.02
CA THR A 32 5.63 -9.97 3.20
C THR A 32 4.97 -11.26 2.79
N ILE A 33 5.63 -12.01 1.92
CA ILE A 33 5.14 -13.33 1.50
C ILE A 33 6.33 -14.28 1.53
N ASN A 34 6.22 -15.30 2.37
CA ASN A 34 7.24 -16.33 2.51
C ASN A 34 8.62 -15.75 2.78
N GLY A 35 8.66 -14.75 3.65
CA GLY A 35 9.92 -14.15 4.07
C GLY A 35 10.47 -13.06 3.17
N LYS A 36 9.86 -12.86 2.00
CA LYS A 36 10.31 -11.82 1.08
C LYS A 36 9.39 -10.62 1.18
N ARG A 37 9.96 -9.44 1.19
CA ARG A 37 9.24 -8.21 1.46
C ARG A 37 9.27 -7.24 0.29
N ALA A 38 8.19 -6.47 0.14
CA ALA A 38 8.13 -5.36 -0.77
C ALA A 38 7.52 -4.19 -0.04
N GLU A 39 8.06 -2.99 -0.26
CA GLU A 39 7.55 -1.79 0.38
C GLU A 39 6.79 -0.96 -0.64
N VAL A 40 5.69 -0.38 -0.19
CA VAL A 40 4.83 0.44 -1.03
C VAL A 40 4.67 1.79 -0.36
N GLN A 41 4.88 2.86 -1.11
CA GLN A 41 4.65 4.20 -0.60
C GLN A 41 3.18 4.52 -0.66
N ILE A 42 2.64 4.98 0.46
CA ILE A 42 1.21 5.27 0.57
C ILE A 42 0.89 6.69 0.11
N LYS A 43 1.90 7.57 0.09
CA LYS A 43 1.75 8.97 -0.29
C LYS A 43 0.90 9.73 0.72
N ARG A 44 1.03 9.35 1.97
CA ARG A 44 0.46 10.06 3.11
C ARG A 44 1.54 10.20 4.15
N SER A 45 1.44 11.22 4.97
CA SER A 45 2.38 11.42 6.06
C SER A 45 1.60 11.80 7.31
N ILE A 46 2.25 11.68 8.46
CA ILE A 46 1.60 11.98 9.72
C ILE A 46 2.67 12.38 10.74
N ASP A 47 2.26 13.21 11.69
CA ASP A 47 3.12 13.56 12.82
C ASP A 47 3.48 12.28 13.56
N VAL A 48 4.77 12.10 13.85
CA VAL A 48 5.25 10.89 14.48
C VAL A 48 4.53 10.62 15.81
N THR A 49 4.18 11.68 16.55
CA THR A 49 3.50 11.52 17.84
C THR A 49 2.05 11.09 17.69
N LYS A 50 1.52 11.13 16.48
CA LYS A 50 0.12 10.76 16.22
C LYS A 50 -0.01 9.40 15.55
N TRP A 51 1.00 8.57 15.72
CA TRP A 51 0.99 7.23 15.13
C TRP A 51 1.10 6.16 16.20
N ASN A 52 0.22 5.17 16.15
CA ASN A 52 0.28 4.03 17.07
C ASN A 52 0.95 2.87 16.34
N THR A 53 2.18 2.57 16.74
CA THR A 53 2.98 1.55 16.07
C THR A 53 2.36 0.15 16.20
N GLN A 54 1.78 -0.14 17.35
CA GLN A 54 1.22 -1.46 17.59
C GLN A 54 -0.05 -1.70 16.80
N LYS A 55 -0.91 -0.68 16.71
CA LYS A 55 -2.15 -0.79 15.98
C LYS A 55 -2.02 -0.37 14.52
N GLU A 56 -0.87 0.17 14.16
CA GLU A 56 -0.58 0.60 12.78
C GLU A 56 -1.63 1.57 12.28
N CYS A 57 -1.91 2.59 13.06
CA CYS A 57 -2.95 3.55 12.71
C CYS A 57 -2.65 4.91 13.31
N ALA A 58 -3.37 5.91 12.80
CA ALA A 58 -3.28 7.27 13.33
C ALA A 58 -4.06 7.37 14.65
N ILE A 59 -3.57 8.21 15.56
CA ILE A 59 -4.19 8.46 16.85
C ILE A 59 -4.78 9.86 16.82
N GLY A 60 -6.00 10.00 17.27
CA GLY A 60 -6.62 11.32 17.42
C GLY A 60 -8.04 11.33 16.92
N ARG A 61 -8.77 12.34 17.35
CA ARG A 61 -10.18 12.46 16.99
C ARG A 61 -10.43 13.37 15.81
N GLU A 62 -9.38 14.08 15.36
CA GLU A 62 -9.55 14.99 14.25
C GLU A 62 -9.90 14.21 13.00
N LYS A 63 -10.66 14.86 12.14
CA LYS A 63 -11.14 14.24 10.92
C LYS A 63 -9.99 13.74 10.05
N LYS A 64 -8.90 14.48 10.00
CA LYS A 64 -7.76 14.09 9.16
C LYS A 64 -7.17 12.74 9.57
N TYR A 65 -7.19 12.42 10.88
CA TYR A 65 -6.67 11.14 11.35
C TYR A 65 -7.64 10.01 11.04
N GLN A 66 -8.94 10.29 11.12
CA GLN A 66 -9.94 9.30 10.76
C GLN A 66 -9.90 9.00 9.27
N GLU A 67 -9.65 10.03 8.45
CA GLU A 67 -9.52 9.83 7.01
C GLU A 67 -8.30 8.98 6.67
N ILE A 68 -7.19 9.22 7.37
CA ILE A 68 -5.99 8.40 7.17
C ILE A 68 -6.30 6.95 7.49
N ASN A 69 -6.94 6.70 8.64
CA ASN A 69 -7.24 5.32 9.04
C ASN A 69 -8.17 4.64 8.04
N HIS A 70 -9.17 5.36 7.56
CA HIS A 70 -10.07 4.84 6.55
C HIS A 70 -9.30 4.49 5.26
N TYR A 71 -8.41 5.38 4.86
CA TYR A 71 -7.60 5.17 3.67
C TYR A 71 -6.71 3.93 3.81
N LEU A 72 -6.09 3.76 4.99
CA LEU A 72 -5.25 2.58 5.24
C LEU A 72 -6.07 1.29 5.19
N ASP A 73 -7.28 1.32 5.76
CA ASP A 73 -8.16 0.15 5.70
C ASP A 73 -8.54 -0.20 4.27
N THR A 74 -8.80 0.82 3.47
CA THR A 74 -9.14 0.61 2.06
C THR A 74 -7.98 -0.04 1.33
N ILE A 75 -6.76 0.42 1.58
CA ILE A 75 -5.58 -0.15 0.95
C ILE A 75 -5.38 -1.61 1.39
N ARG A 76 -5.52 -1.86 2.69
CA ARG A 76 -5.37 -3.21 3.20
C ARG A 76 -6.36 -4.17 2.54
N THR A 77 -7.61 -3.75 2.42
CA THR A 77 -8.64 -4.54 1.78
C THR A 77 -8.27 -4.84 0.32
N LYS A 78 -7.75 -3.82 -0.36
CA LYS A 78 -7.36 -3.99 -1.77
C LYS A 78 -6.23 -5.01 -1.91
N ILE A 79 -5.23 -4.93 -1.04
CA ILE A 79 -4.11 -5.87 -1.08
C ILE A 79 -4.58 -7.29 -0.81
N LEU A 80 -5.48 -7.47 0.17
CA LEU A 80 -6.02 -8.79 0.47
C LEU A 80 -6.82 -9.33 -0.71
N GLN A 81 -7.54 -8.47 -1.40
CA GLN A 81 -8.30 -8.87 -2.58
C GLN A 81 -7.37 -9.32 -3.71
N ILE A 82 -6.29 -8.58 -3.95
CA ILE A 82 -5.32 -8.96 -4.97
C ILE A 82 -4.74 -10.34 -4.66
N HIS A 83 -4.37 -10.57 -3.42
CA HIS A 83 -3.83 -11.85 -3.00
C HIS A 83 -4.84 -12.97 -3.28
N ARG A 84 -6.09 -12.74 -2.91
CA ARG A 84 -7.14 -13.74 -3.10
C ARG A 84 -7.35 -14.07 -4.58
N GLU A 85 -7.35 -13.05 -5.42
CA GLU A 85 -7.55 -13.25 -6.86
C GLU A 85 -6.41 -14.05 -7.47
N LEU A 86 -5.18 -13.76 -7.07
CA LEU A 86 -4.03 -14.52 -7.56
C LEU A 86 -4.13 -15.98 -7.11
N GLU A 87 -4.54 -16.18 -5.88
CA GLU A 87 -4.69 -17.53 -5.34
C GLU A 87 -5.75 -18.32 -6.09
N GLN A 88 -6.90 -17.69 -6.35
CA GLN A 88 -8.00 -18.34 -7.06
C GLN A 88 -7.62 -18.67 -8.50
N ASP A 89 -6.82 -17.83 -9.11
CA ASP A 89 -6.40 -18.03 -10.50
C ASP A 89 -5.22 -19.00 -10.62
N GLY A 90 -4.69 -19.48 -9.49
CA GLY A 90 -3.56 -20.38 -9.50
C GLY A 90 -2.27 -19.73 -9.98
N LYS A 91 -2.19 -18.41 -9.87
CA LYS A 91 -1.01 -17.68 -10.34
C LYS A 91 0.05 -17.57 -9.27
N PRO A 92 1.30 -17.35 -9.65
CA PRO A 92 2.35 -17.14 -8.65
C PRO A 92 2.05 -15.93 -7.79
N ILE A 93 2.35 -16.03 -6.50
CA ILE A 93 2.09 -14.95 -5.56
C ILE A 93 3.41 -14.58 -4.90
N THR A 94 3.86 -13.35 -5.15
CA THR A 94 5.01 -12.79 -4.45
C THR A 94 4.66 -11.38 -4.02
N ALA A 95 5.43 -10.85 -3.06
CA ALA A 95 5.21 -9.48 -2.61
C ALA A 95 5.37 -8.50 -3.75
N ASN A 96 6.33 -8.70 -4.63
CA ASN A 96 6.54 -7.81 -5.77
C ASN A 96 5.39 -7.87 -6.78
N ILE A 97 4.85 -9.06 -7.01
CA ILE A 97 3.72 -9.19 -7.93
C ILE A 97 2.53 -8.41 -7.39
N ILE A 98 2.24 -8.56 -6.10
CA ILE A 98 1.12 -7.82 -5.50
C ILE A 98 1.38 -6.32 -5.57
N LYS A 99 2.60 -5.89 -5.26
CA LYS A 99 2.96 -4.48 -5.34
C LYS A 99 2.75 -3.93 -6.75
N ASN A 100 3.18 -4.67 -7.76
CA ASN A 100 3.05 -4.22 -9.15
C ASN A 100 1.59 -4.13 -9.58
N ILE A 101 0.76 -5.09 -9.18
CA ILE A 101 -0.66 -5.04 -9.47
C ILE A 101 -1.29 -3.85 -8.78
N TYR A 102 -0.95 -3.63 -7.51
CA TYR A 102 -1.48 -2.50 -6.77
C TYR A 102 -1.14 -1.18 -7.45
N TYR A 103 0.13 -1.00 -7.85
CA TYR A 103 0.54 0.23 -8.52
C TYR A 103 -0.16 0.38 -9.87
N GLY A 104 -0.35 -0.70 -10.60
CA GLY A 104 -1.04 -0.64 -11.88
C GLY A 104 -2.49 -0.22 -11.75
N GLU A 105 -3.14 -0.60 -10.67
CA GLU A 105 -4.54 -0.24 -10.45
C GLU A 105 -4.71 1.16 -9.89
N HIS A 106 -3.69 1.68 -9.23
CA HIS A 106 -3.77 2.97 -8.55
C HIS A 106 -2.90 4.05 -9.14
N SER A 107 -2.06 3.71 -10.12
CA SER A 107 -1.33 4.75 -10.81
C SER A 107 -2.26 5.37 -11.84
N THR A 108 -2.01 6.62 -12.17
CA THR A 108 -2.82 7.29 -13.14
C THR A 108 -2.58 6.70 -14.48
N PRO A 109 -3.55 6.43 -15.15
CA PRO A 109 -3.38 5.86 -16.47
C PRO A 109 -2.71 6.82 -17.43
N LYS A 110 -2.35 7.00 -17.38
CA LYS A 110 -1.81 7.58 -17.94
C LYS A 110 -1.18 7.31 -18.58
N MET A 111 -1.62 7.22 -19.02
CA MET A 111 -1.11 6.82 -19.47
C MET A 111 -0.95 6.42 -20.02
N LEU A 112 -1.25 6.35 -20.70
CA LEU A 112 -0.97 5.82 -21.28
C LEU A 112 -0.93 5.81 -21.78
N LEU A 113 -1.23 6.14 -22.33
CA LEU A 113 -1.02 6.09 -22.97
C LEU A 113 -0.94 6.36 -23.13
N GLU A 114 -1.23 6.79 -23.52
CA GLU A 114 -0.94 7.00 -23.87
C GLU A 114 -0.97 7.09 -23.95
N VAL A 115 -1.35 7.44 -24.40
CA VAL A 115 -1.20 7.42 -24.76
C VAL A 115 -1.53 7.60 -24.79
N PHE A 116 -1.67 7.64 -24.82
CA PHE A 116 -1.89 8.07 -24.92
C PHE A 116 -2.15 8.58 -24.81
N GLN A 117 -2.55 8.78 -25.64
CA GLN A 117 -2.59 9.26 -25.62
C GLN A 117 -2.91 9.65 -25.29
N GLU A 118 -2.81 9.77 -25.28
CA GLU A 118 -2.93 10.28 -25.03
C GLU A 118 -3.38 10.53 -24.68
N HIS A 119 -3.51 10.61 -25.13
CA HIS A 119 -3.80 11.06 -24.75
C HIS A 119 -4.26 11.30 -24.22
N ASN A 120 -4.72 11.57 -24.88
CA ASN A 120 -4.82 11.72 -24.60
C ASN A 120 -5.23 11.95 -23.96
N SER A 121 -5.24 12.38 -24.04
CA SER A 121 -5.14 12.36 -23.77
C SER A 121 -5.68 12.40 -23.24
N GLU A 122 -5.81 12.41 -23.36
CA GLU A 122 -5.90 12.28 -23.12
C GLU A 122 -6.19 12.20 -22.64
N TYR A 123 -6.40 12.20 -22.83
CA TYR A 123 -6.51 12.10 -22.50
C TYR A 123 -6.74 12.22 -22.13
N ARG A 124 -6.98 12.30 -22.52
CA ARG A 124 -6.75 12.27 -22.45
C ARG A 124 -6.99 12.28 -22.13
#